data_1f274a469ce0aeb06ec2ca58bd4a2129
#
_entry.id   1f274a469ce0aeb06ec2ca58bd4a2129
#
_cell.length_a   1.000
_cell.length_b   1.000
_cell.length_c   1.000
_cell.angle_alpha   90.00
_cell.angle_beta   90.00
_cell.angle_gamma   90.00
#
_symmetry.space_group_name_H-M   'P 1'
#
loop_
_entity.id
_entity.type
_entity.pdbx_description
1 polymer ?
#
loop_
_entity_poly.entity_id
_entity_poly.type
_entity_poly.pdbx_seq_one_letter_code
_entity_poly.pdbx_strand_id
1 'polypeptide(L)'
;MATAKTAPRAAKTATEAFETFTATSQETVRENIDRGIAAFSEASSFGKQNMEAWLASATAAQKGFEALSARAVAFQKAALENHVAVAKSLMTSKSVQEFTEKQNDYAKGAFEAYVAELTTVSDLVQGVTKDTLAPINDRVNAVGQFIQNGAR
;
A
#
# COMPACT_ATOMS: atom_id res chain seq x y z
N MET A 1 -48.89 74.54 -9.04
CA MET A 1 -49.31 73.12 -8.90
C MET A 1 -48.34 72.21 -9.69
N ALA A 2 -47.40 71.65 -9.03
CA ALA A 2 -46.47 70.73 -9.67
C ALA A 2 -46.64 69.37 -8.92
N THR A 3 -47.34 68.45 -9.56
CA THR A 3 -47.60 67.11 -9.04
C THR A 3 -46.45 66.18 -9.37
N ALA A 4 -45.81 65.69 -8.35
CA ALA A 4 -44.76 64.65 -8.36
C ALA A 4 -45.26 63.36 -9.02
N LYS A 5 -44.70 63.02 -10.18
CA LYS A 5 -44.90 61.72 -10.87
C LYS A 5 -43.60 60.99 -10.98
N THR A 6 -42.97 60.66 -9.79
CA THR A 6 -41.65 60.00 -9.77
C THR A 6 -41.68 58.72 -8.96
N ALA A 7 -42.84 58.21 -8.52
CA ALA A 7 -42.95 57.06 -7.67
C ALA A 7 -42.87 55.65 -8.35
N PRO A 8 -43.26 55.39 -9.62
CA PRO A 8 -43.30 54.01 -10.13
C PRO A 8 -41.96 53.49 -10.63
N ARG A 9 -40.98 54.35 -10.95
CA ARG A 9 -39.68 53.90 -11.48
C ARG A 9 -38.72 53.44 -10.39
N ALA A 10 -38.73 54.09 -9.23
CA ALA A 10 -37.91 53.71 -8.09
C ALA A 10 -38.37 52.38 -7.43
N ALA A 11 -39.68 52.14 -7.41
CA ALA A 11 -40.23 50.92 -6.90
C ALA A 11 -39.90 49.70 -7.79
N LYS A 12 -39.96 49.86 -9.13
CA LYS A 12 -39.54 48.80 -10.06
C LYS A 12 -38.06 48.46 -9.92
N THR A 13 -37.19 49.44 -9.80
CA THR A 13 -35.74 49.24 -9.66
C THR A 13 -35.40 48.55 -8.32
N ALA A 14 -36.13 48.88 -7.25
CA ALA A 14 -35.94 48.20 -5.94
C ALA A 14 -36.41 46.75 -5.95
N THR A 15 -37.50 46.43 -6.63
CA THR A 15 -38.01 45.08 -6.78
C THR A 15 -37.06 44.20 -7.62
N GLU A 16 -36.60 44.72 -8.76
CA GLU A 16 -35.64 44.06 -9.64
C GLU A 16 -34.29 43.84 -8.90
N ALA A 17 -33.82 44.79 -8.10
CA ALA A 17 -32.61 44.63 -7.29
C ALA A 17 -32.79 43.58 -6.19
N PHE A 18 -33.95 43.51 -5.56
CA PHE A 18 -34.26 42.49 -4.53
C PHE A 18 -34.40 41.12 -5.13
N GLU A 19 -35.05 40.97 -6.30
CA GLU A 19 -35.15 39.69 -7.02
C GLU A 19 -33.76 39.21 -7.47
N THR A 20 -32.91 40.08 -8.00
CA THR A 20 -31.54 39.76 -8.38
C THR A 20 -30.69 39.34 -7.16
N PHE A 21 -30.80 40.05 -6.04
CA PHE A 21 -30.13 39.72 -4.80
C PHE A 21 -30.57 38.36 -4.26
N THR A 22 -31.87 38.07 -4.29
CA THR A 22 -32.43 36.79 -3.83
C THR A 22 -31.98 35.64 -4.71
N ALA A 23 -32.00 35.83 -6.05
CA ALA A 23 -31.56 34.82 -7.00
C ALA A 23 -30.05 34.53 -6.84
N THR A 24 -29.21 35.58 -6.75
CA THR A 24 -27.76 35.44 -6.54
C THR A 24 -27.45 34.78 -5.19
N SER A 25 -28.20 35.13 -4.13
CA SER A 25 -28.03 34.53 -2.82
C SER A 25 -28.38 33.03 -2.84
N GLN A 26 -29.46 32.64 -3.53
CA GLN A 26 -29.86 31.23 -3.66
C GLN A 26 -28.82 30.43 -4.47
N GLU A 27 -28.29 31.00 -5.54
CA GLU A 27 -27.28 30.40 -6.38
C GLU A 27 -25.97 30.19 -5.59
N THR A 28 -25.51 31.19 -4.84
CA THR A 28 -24.34 31.12 -3.97
C THR A 28 -24.51 30.06 -2.87
N VAL A 29 -25.68 29.94 -2.25
CA VAL A 29 -25.98 28.93 -1.26
C VAL A 29 -25.96 27.55 -1.88
N ARG A 30 -26.55 27.38 -3.07
CA ARG A 30 -26.50 26.11 -3.79
C ARG A 30 -25.07 25.68 -4.13
N GLU A 31 -24.28 26.58 -4.72
CA GLU A 31 -22.87 26.29 -5.01
C GLU A 31 -22.06 25.90 -3.77
N ASN A 32 -22.29 26.56 -2.64
CA ASN A 32 -21.61 26.22 -1.39
C ASN A 32 -22.03 24.85 -0.84
N ILE A 33 -23.30 24.50 -0.97
CA ILE A 33 -23.80 23.17 -0.60
C ILE A 33 -23.19 22.10 -1.51
N ASP A 34 -23.19 22.33 -2.83
CA ASP A 34 -22.63 21.38 -3.80
C ASP A 34 -21.11 21.20 -3.58
N ARG A 35 -20.38 22.27 -3.30
CA ARG A 35 -18.95 22.19 -2.91
C ARG A 35 -18.75 21.44 -1.60
N GLY A 36 -19.62 21.65 -0.61
CA GLY A 36 -19.56 20.94 0.66
C GLY A 36 -19.82 19.44 0.49
N ILE A 37 -20.79 19.06 -0.32
CA ILE A 37 -21.11 17.66 -0.63
C ILE A 37 -19.94 17.01 -1.41
N ALA A 38 -19.39 17.70 -2.39
CA ALA A 38 -18.24 17.22 -3.14
C ALA A 38 -17.01 17.01 -2.25
N ALA A 39 -16.68 17.97 -1.39
CA ALA A 39 -15.57 17.87 -0.44
C ALA A 39 -15.77 16.72 0.57
N PHE A 40 -17.00 16.54 1.07
CA PHE A 40 -17.33 15.42 1.97
C PHE A 40 -17.20 14.07 1.27
N SER A 41 -17.69 13.95 0.04
CA SER A 41 -17.57 12.76 -0.79
C SER A 41 -16.11 12.41 -1.07
N GLU A 42 -15.29 13.40 -1.40
CA GLU A 42 -13.86 13.24 -1.65
C GLU A 42 -13.12 12.81 -0.38
N ALA A 43 -13.39 13.44 0.77
CA ALA A 43 -12.81 13.08 2.06
C ALA A 43 -13.21 11.65 2.49
N SER A 44 -14.46 11.26 2.26
CA SER A 44 -14.96 9.90 2.54
C SER A 44 -14.29 8.85 1.66
N SER A 45 -14.17 9.13 0.36
CA SER A 45 -13.45 8.28 -0.61
C SER A 45 -11.98 8.14 -0.24
N PHE A 46 -11.35 9.22 0.19
CA PHE A 46 -9.97 9.23 0.63
C PHE A 46 -9.75 8.37 1.88
N GLY A 47 -10.63 8.45 2.87
CA GLY A 47 -10.62 7.61 4.06
C GLY A 47 -10.77 6.12 3.74
N LYS A 48 -11.68 5.78 2.83
CA LYS A 48 -11.87 4.40 2.35
C LYS A 48 -10.61 3.85 1.68
N GLN A 49 -10.01 4.61 0.78
CA GLN A 49 -8.77 4.22 0.09
C GLN A 49 -7.59 4.06 1.06
N ASN A 50 -7.51 4.85 2.12
CA ASN A 50 -6.51 4.66 3.16
C ASN A 50 -6.71 3.33 3.90
N MET A 51 -7.94 2.98 4.25
CA MET A 51 -8.28 1.70 4.86
C MET A 51 -7.91 0.52 3.95
N GLU A 52 -8.24 0.61 2.67
CA GLU A 52 -7.90 -0.41 1.67
C GLU A 52 -6.38 -0.60 1.55
N ALA A 53 -5.59 0.47 1.57
CA ALA A 53 -4.13 0.40 1.55
C ALA A 53 -3.57 -0.29 2.80
N TRP A 54 -4.12 0.00 3.97
CA TRP A 54 -3.76 -0.68 5.22
C TRP A 54 -4.04 -2.17 5.17
N LEU A 55 -5.22 -2.56 4.69
CA LEU A 55 -5.61 -3.97 4.53
C LEU A 55 -4.72 -4.68 3.51
N ALA A 56 -4.38 -4.01 2.41
CA ALA A 56 -3.46 -4.55 1.40
C ALA A 56 -2.06 -4.79 1.98
N SER A 57 -1.52 -3.83 2.74
CA SER A 57 -0.24 -3.97 3.42
C SER A 57 -0.24 -5.10 4.46
N ALA A 58 -1.29 -5.20 5.27
CA ALA A 58 -1.43 -6.29 6.24
C ALA A 58 -1.50 -7.65 5.57
N THR A 59 -2.23 -7.76 4.45
CA THR A 59 -2.33 -8.99 3.66
C THR A 59 -0.98 -9.35 3.03
N ALA A 60 -0.25 -8.38 2.50
CA ALA A 60 1.09 -8.60 1.94
C ALA A 60 2.08 -9.08 3.02
N ALA A 61 2.06 -8.46 4.20
CA ALA A 61 2.88 -8.87 5.34
C ALA A 61 2.57 -10.31 5.79
N GLN A 62 1.29 -10.67 5.88
CA GLN A 62 0.87 -12.03 6.24
C GLN A 62 1.37 -13.06 5.21
N LYS A 63 1.15 -12.81 3.92
CA LYS A 63 1.65 -13.69 2.85
C LYS A 63 3.16 -13.81 2.86
N GLY A 64 3.87 -12.71 3.14
CA GLY A 64 5.32 -12.71 3.29
C GLY A 64 5.80 -13.57 4.45
N PHE A 65 5.14 -13.48 5.59
CA PHE A 65 5.44 -14.32 6.76
C PHE A 65 5.17 -15.81 6.47
N GLU A 66 4.07 -16.13 5.81
CA GLU A 66 3.74 -17.50 5.40
C GLU A 66 4.81 -18.05 4.44
N ALA A 67 5.24 -17.25 3.45
CA ALA A 67 6.29 -17.64 2.52
C ALA A 67 7.64 -17.88 3.20
N LEU A 68 8.04 -17.00 4.13
CA LEU A 68 9.26 -17.19 4.94
C LEU A 68 9.20 -18.45 5.81
N SER A 69 8.06 -18.68 6.44
CA SER A 69 7.86 -19.88 7.29
C SER A 69 7.89 -21.17 6.46
N ALA A 70 7.22 -21.19 5.32
CA ALA A 70 7.25 -22.33 4.40
C ALA A 70 8.66 -22.60 3.87
N ARG A 71 9.41 -21.53 3.57
CA ARG A 71 10.81 -21.65 3.13
C ARG A 71 11.70 -22.25 4.22
N ALA A 72 11.57 -21.78 5.45
CA ALA A 72 12.33 -22.31 6.58
C ALA A 72 12.06 -23.81 6.80
N VAL A 73 10.79 -24.22 6.75
CA VAL A 73 10.40 -25.64 6.86
C VAL A 73 10.99 -26.47 5.71
N ALA A 74 10.89 -25.97 4.48
CA ALA A 74 11.44 -26.66 3.31
C ALA A 74 12.96 -26.81 3.40
N PHE A 75 13.67 -25.78 3.84
CA PHE A 75 15.11 -25.83 4.03
C PHE A 75 15.52 -26.85 5.11
N GLN A 76 14.83 -26.84 6.26
CA GLN A 76 15.08 -27.83 7.33
C GLN A 76 14.84 -29.27 6.86
N LYS A 77 13.77 -29.50 6.10
CA LYS A 77 13.46 -30.81 5.54
C LYS A 77 14.55 -31.26 4.58
N ALA A 78 14.96 -30.42 3.64
CA ALA A 78 16.03 -30.73 2.69
C ALA A 78 17.36 -30.97 3.39
N ALA A 79 17.70 -30.20 4.43
CA ALA A 79 18.89 -30.40 5.22
C ALA A 79 18.85 -31.76 5.94
N LEU A 80 17.73 -32.15 6.54
CA LEU A 80 17.56 -33.43 7.21
C LEU A 80 17.69 -34.61 6.22
N GLU A 81 17.03 -34.52 5.07
CA GLU A 81 17.14 -35.55 4.02
C GLU A 81 18.58 -35.71 3.55
N ASN A 82 19.30 -34.59 3.36
CA ASN A 82 20.72 -34.62 2.98
C ASN A 82 21.60 -35.21 4.06
N HIS A 83 21.38 -34.89 5.34
CA HIS A 83 22.10 -35.52 6.47
C HIS A 83 21.92 -37.02 6.49
N VAL A 84 20.70 -37.50 6.30
CA VAL A 84 20.41 -38.96 6.27
C VAL A 84 21.09 -39.63 5.09
N ALA A 85 21.04 -39.00 3.91
CA ALA A 85 21.70 -39.51 2.69
C ALA A 85 23.23 -39.62 2.87
N VAL A 86 23.84 -38.58 3.43
CA VAL A 86 25.27 -38.52 3.69
C VAL A 86 25.67 -39.57 4.75
N ALA A 87 24.93 -39.70 5.85
CA ALA A 87 25.18 -40.70 6.85
C ALA A 87 25.20 -42.13 6.25
N LYS A 88 24.21 -42.45 5.41
CA LYS A 88 24.17 -43.74 4.69
C LYS A 88 25.38 -43.90 3.76
N SER A 89 25.77 -42.86 3.03
CA SER A 89 26.93 -42.88 2.13
C SER A 89 28.25 -43.06 2.87
N LEU A 90 28.41 -42.43 4.04
CA LEU A 90 29.59 -42.58 4.88
C LEU A 90 29.70 -44.00 5.44
N MET A 91 28.57 -44.62 5.86
CA MET A 91 28.54 -46.00 6.36
C MET A 91 28.94 -47.06 5.31
N THR A 92 28.82 -46.74 4.04
CA THR A 92 29.18 -47.63 2.92
C THR A 92 30.58 -47.35 2.36
N SER A 93 31.36 -46.48 2.97
CA SER A 93 32.73 -46.15 2.54
C SER A 93 33.67 -47.35 2.73
N LYS A 94 34.43 -47.67 1.72
CA LYS A 94 35.34 -48.83 1.69
C LYS A 94 36.77 -48.52 2.14
N SER A 95 37.09 -47.22 2.28
CA SER A 95 38.41 -46.77 2.74
C SER A 95 38.29 -45.47 3.55
N VAL A 96 39.30 -45.17 4.36
CA VAL A 96 39.41 -43.92 5.11
C VAL A 96 39.49 -42.72 4.16
N GLN A 97 40.14 -42.88 3.03
CA GLN A 97 40.25 -41.84 2.02
C GLN A 97 38.88 -41.49 1.44
N GLU A 98 38.12 -42.48 0.99
CA GLU A 98 36.75 -42.32 0.47
C GLU A 98 35.83 -41.66 1.51
N PHE A 99 35.93 -42.10 2.78
CA PHE A 99 35.21 -41.51 3.89
C PHE A 99 35.52 -40.00 4.03
N THR A 100 36.79 -39.63 4.01
CA THR A 100 37.24 -38.25 4.16
C THR A 100 36.80 -37.39 2.97
N GLU A 101 36.89 -37.91 1.76
CA GLU A 101 36.42 -37.21 0.53
C GLU A 101 34.91 -36.91 0.62
N LYS A 102 34.10 -37.93 0.96
CA LYS A 102 32.65 -37.77 1.13
C LYS A 102 32.30 -36.74 2.21
N GLN A 103 33.06 -36.74 3.30
CA GLN A 103 32.86 -35.78 4.39
C GLN A 103 33.18 -34.34 3.97
N ASN A 104 34.26 -34.15 3.21
CA ASN A 104 34.64 -32.86 2.66
C ASN A 104 33.63 -32.34 1.64
N ASP A 105 33.15 -33.20 0.73
CA ASP A 105 32.16 -32.89 -0.26
C ASP A 105 30.83 -32.47 0.39
N TYR A 106 30.45 -33.21 1.46
CA TYR A 106 29.28 -32.82 2.22
C TYR A 106 29.42 -31.46 2.90
N ALA A 107 30.55 -31.21 3.56
CA ALA A 107 30.80 -29.94 4.24
C ALA A 107 30.77 -28.76 3.25
N LYS A 108 31.36 -28.93 2.06
CA LYS A 108 31.33 -27.96 0.98
C LYS A 108 29.93 -27.73 0.46
N GLY A 109 29.21 -28.81 0.13
CA GLY A 109 27.84 -28.73 -0.36
C GLY A 109 26.87 -28.12 0.66
N ALA A 110 27.02 -28.45 1.94
CA ALA A 110 26.23 -27.86 3.02
C ALA A 110 26.49 -26.34 3.17
N PHE A 111 27.73 -25.92 3.04
CA PHE A 111 28.08 -24.50 3.08
C PHE A 111 27.52 -23.75 1.87
N GLU A 112 27.67 -24.30 0.67
CA GLU A 112 27.11 -23.72 -0.55
C GLU A 112 25.59 -23.62 -0.48
N ALA A 113 24.90 -24.65 0.01
CA ALA A 113 23.45 -24.64 0.23
C ALA A 113 23.02 -23.57 1.25
N TYR A 114 23.79 -23.40 2.31
CA TYR A 114 23.52 -22.38 3.33
C TYR A 114 23.67 -20.96 2.76
N VAL A 115 24.74 -20.69 2.01
CA VAL A 115 24.95 -19.37 1.37
C VAL A 115 23.84 -19.08 0.35
N ALA A 116 23.46 -20.07 -0.46
CA ALA A 116 22.35 -19.93 -1.40
C ALA A 116 21.02 -19.64 -0.70
N GLU A 117 20.77 -20.31 0.45
CA GLU A 117 19.59 -20.08 1.26
C GLU A 117 19.56 -18.64 1.85
N LEU A 118 20.68 -18.16 2.38
CA LEU A 118 20.78 -16.77 2.87
C LEU A 118 20.43 -15.75 1.77
N THR A 119 20.91 -15.97 0.56
CA THR A 119 20.56 -15.11 -0.58
C THR A 119 19.07 -15.18 -0.88
N THR A 120 18.51 -16.38 -0.95
CA THR A 120 17.07 -16.58 -1.21
C THR A 120 16.19 -15.90 -0.15
N VAL A 121 16.55 -16.08 1.13
CA VAL A 121 15.82 -15.45 2.25
C VAL A 121 15.95 -13.92 2.20
N SER A 122 17.14 -13.40 1.87
CA SER A 122 17.35 -11.96 1.71
C SER A 122 16.47 -11.36 0.60
N ASP A 123 16.42 -12.02 -0.55
CA ASP A 123 15.59 -11.57 -1.67
C ASP A 123 14.09 -11.64 -1.32
N LEU A 124 13.70 -12.70 -0.62
CA LEU A 124 12.31 -12.85 -0.16
C LEU A 124 11.93 -11.74 0.84
N VAL A 125 12.79 -11.44 1.81
CA VAL A 125 12.57 -10.35 2.78
C VAL A 125 12.47 -9.00 2.08
N GLN A 126 13.34 -8.73 1.10
CA GLN A 126 13.27 -7.49 0.30
C GLN A 126 11.95 -7.41 -0.48
N GLY A 127 11.52 -8.50 -1.11
CA GLY A 127 10.24 -8.58 -1.82
C GLY A 127 9.06 -8.31 -0.88
N VAL A 128 9.00 -8.99 0.25
CA VAL A 128 7.95 -8.81 1.27
C VAL A 128 7.91 -7.37 1.78
N THR A 129 9.07 -6.77 2.06
CA THR A 129 9.16 -5.38 2.51
C THR A 129 8.60 -4.43 1.46
N LYS A 130 9.01 -4.60 0.20
CA LYS A 130 8.51 -3.80 -0.93
C LYS A 130 6.99 -3.92 -1.07
N ASP A 131 6.46 -5.15 -1.09
CA ASP A 131 5.04 -5.40 -1.29
C ASP A 131 4.19 -4.89 -0.12
N THR A 132 4.71 -4.98 1.10
CA THR A 132 4.06 -4.45 2.31
C THR A 132 4.01 -2.93 2.32
N LEU A 133 5.08 -2.27 1.87
CA LEU A 133 5.19 -0.81 1.91
C LEU A 133 4.58 -0.11 0.68
N ALA A 134 4.46 -0.80 -0.45
CA ALA A 134 3.96 -0.19 -1.68
C ALA A 134 2.59 0.48 -1.53
N PRO A 135 1.54 -0.16 -0.95
CA PRO A 135 0.23 0.49 -0.79
C PRO A 135 0.28 1.72 0.11
N ILE A 136 1.15 1.73 1.12
CA ILE A 136 1.33 2.86 2.04
C ILE A 136 2.04 4.01 1.33
N ASN A 137 3.10 3.72 0.58
CA ASN A 137 3.83 4.73 -0.18
C ASN A 137 2.94 5.40 -1.23
N ASP A 138 2.10 4.64 -1.93
CA ASP A 138 1.14 5.18 -2.88
C ASP A 138 0.15 6.14 -2.20
N ARG A 139 -0.27 5.82 -0.97
CA ARG A 139 -1.16 6.70 -0.19
C ARG A 139 -0.46 7.96 0.30
N VAL A 140 0.78 7.86 0.76
CA VAL A 140 1.59 9.05 1.13
C VAL A 140 1.72 10.01 -0.04
N ASN A 141 1.98 9.50 -1.23
CA ASN A 141 2.06 10.29 -2.45
C ASN A 141 0.70 10.94 -2.80
N ALA A 142 -0.40 10.20 -2.67
CA ALA A 142 -1.76 10.70 -2.92
C ALA A 142 -2.15 11.80 -1.90
N VAL A 143 -1.79 11.65 -0.63
CA VAL A 143 -1.97 12.69 0.41
C VAL A 143 -1.20 13.95 0.05
N GLY A 144 0.05 13.82 -0.36
CA GLY A 144 0.88 14.94 -0.78
C GLY A 144 0.26 15.72 -1.94
N GLN A 145 -0.25 15.02 -2.95
CA GLN A 145 -0.95 15.63 -4.08
C GLN A 145 -2.27 16.31 -3.68
N PHE A 146 -3.04 15.67 -2.78
CA PHE A 146 -4.28 16.23 -2.28
C PHE A 146 -4.05 17.55 -1.54
N ILE A 147 -3.05 17.62 -0.67
CA ILE A 147 -2.67 18.84 0.06
C ILE A 147 -2.22 19.93 -0.91
N GLN A 148 -1.40 19.60 -1.92
CA GLN A 148 -0.92 20.57 -2.91
C GLN A 148 -2.05 21.14 -3.77
N ASN A 149 -3.02 20.33 -4.14
CA ASN A 149 -4.16 20.73 -4.95
C ASN A 149 -5.20 21.54 -4.15
N GLY A 150 -5.39 21.22 -2.87
CA GLY A 150 -6.29 21.95 -1.98
C GLY A 150 -5.74 23.29 -1.49
N ALA A 151 -4.44 23.54 -1.65
CA ALA A 151 -3.80 24.80 -1.29
C ALA A 151 -3.79 25.85 -2.43
N ARG A 152 -4.38 25.55 -3.60
CA ARG A 152 -4.57 26.46 -4.74
C ARG A 152 -6.01 26.91 -4.83
#